data_2c8a41e094dc01130f4afcb2957bd312
#
_entry.id   2c8a41e094dc01130f4afcb2957bd312
#
_cell.length_a   1.000
_cell.length_b   1.000
_cell.length_c   1.000
_cell.angle_alpha   90.00
_cell.angle_beta   90.00
_cell.angle_gamma   90.00
#
_symmetry.space_group_name_H-M   'P 1'
#
loop_
_entity.id
_entity.type
_entity.pdbx_description
1 polymer ?
#
loop_
_entity_poly.entity_id
_entity_poly.type
_entity_poly.pdbx_seq_one_letter_code
_entity_poly.pdbx_strand_id
1 'polypeptide(L)'
;NKLYSMVKRNTTHEFNFICITEKPEGIDPHIEVRPAMHDNEGLSHWWNRMSLFKKGVLSGPCINIDLDVVIHDNIDELFELDDEFYMVPSGIFGNDSYNDCVVKFNADKHNFMWDEFSENRQLLIPLHGVDFAMTSILKLCKYEHKLFSEKWFWRFGIKEQKHESNKFCHFMKLNDTPKQHEVRDNEFVKKHWR
;
A
#
# COMPACT_ATOMS: atom_id res chain seq x y z
N ASN A 1 -12.50 7.88 1.64
CA ASN A 1 -12.81 8.79 2.74
C ASN A 1 -12.17 8.32 4.07
N LYS A 2 -12.42 7.08 4.54
CA LYS A 2 -11.88 6.60 5.83
C LYS A 2 -10.35 6.59 5.88
N LEU A 3 -9.67 6.10 4.82
CA LEU A 3 -8.23 6.11 4.76
C LEU A 3 -7.68 7.54 4.79
N TYR A 4 -8.27 8.46 4.03
CA TYR A 4 -7.93 9.89 4.09
C TYR A 4 -8.07 10.45 5.52
N SER A 5 -9.19 10.17 6.18
CA SER A 5 -9.40 10.61 7.58
C SER A 5 -8.36 10.01 8.53
N MET A 6 -7.98 8.75 8.33
CA MET A 6 -6.92 8.11 9.13
C MET A 6 -5.56 8.76 8.91
N VAL A 7 -5.16 9.02 7.67
CA VAL A 7 -3.92 9.73 7.37
C VAL A 7 -3.93 11.11 8.01
N LYS A 8 -4.98 11.92 7.74
CA LYS A 8 -5.11 13.30 8.22
C LYS A 8 -4.98 13.46 9.74
N ARG A 9 -5.48 12.51 10.53
CA ARG A 9 -5.42 12.62 12.00
C ARG A 9 -4.17 12.00 12.62
N ASN A 10 -3.37 11.27 11.84
CA ASN A 10 -2.19 10.57 12.32
C ASN A 10 -0.87 11.13 11.77
N THR A 11 -0.90 12.27 11.07
CA THR A 11 0.30 13.01 10.65
C THR A 11 0.15 14.50 10.86
N THR A 12 1.27 15.15 11.14
CA THR A 12 1.41 16.61 11.18
C THR A 12 1.92 17.19 9.85
N HIS A 13 2.38 16.32 8.94
CA HIS A 13 2.87 16.74 7.63
C HIS A 13 1.73 17.13 6.69
N GLU A 14 1.99 18.10 5.82
CA GLU A 14 1.12 18.40 4.69
C GLU A 14 1.25 17.33 3.61
N PHE A 15 0.15 16.96 2.97
CA PHE A 15 0.13 15.96 1.91
C PHE A 15 -1.01 16.18 0.93
N ASN A 16 -0.83 15.72 -0.29
CA ASN A 16 -1.91 15.58 -1.26
C ASN A 16 -2.42 14.14 -1.25
N PHE A 17 -3.72 13.95 -1.02
CA PHE A 17 -4.31 12.62 -1.05
C PHE A 17 -4.95 12.37 -2.42
N ILE A 18 -4.45 11.34 -3.12
CA ILE A 18 -4.91 10.98 -4.46
C ILE A 18 -5.66 9.67 -4.39
N CYS A 19 -6.86 9.63 -4.94
CA CYS A 19 -7.64 8.40 -5.14
C CYS A 19 -7.72 8.08 -6.63
N ILE A 20 -7.19 6.97 -7.05
CA ILE A 20 -7.28 6.50 -8.44
C ILE A 20 -8.43 5.51 -8.52
N THR A 21 -9.50 5.87 -9.26
CA THR A 21 -10.73 5.08 -9.30
C THR A 21 -11.57 5.38 -10.55
N GLU A 22 -12.36 4.40 -10.97
CA GLU A 22 -13.40 4.58 -12.00
C GLU A 22 -14.73 5.10 -11.42
N LYS A 23 -14.87 5.12 -10.09
CA LYS A 23 -16.11 5.48 -9.39
C LYS A 23 -15.85 6.63 -8.43
N PRO A 24 -15.89 7.88 -8.91
CA PRO A 24 -15.58 9.06 -8.09
C PRO A 24 -16.71 9.49 -7.15
N GLU A 25 -17.91 8.92 -7.31
CA GLU A 25 -19.08 9.38 -6.57
C GLU A 25 -18.91 9.15 -5.06
N GLY A 26 -19.23 10.16 -4.27
CA GLY A 26 -19.17 10.12 -2.81
C GLY A 26 -17.75 10.19 -2.21
N ILE A 27 -16.74 10.52 -3.00
CA ILE A 27 -15.39 10.81 -2.52
C ILE A 27 -15.38 12.22 -1.93
N ASP A 28 -14.68 12.37 -0.79
CA ASP A 28 -14.48 13.65 -0.10
C ASP A 28 -13.84 14.69 -1.06
N PRO A 29 -14.35 15.91 -1.14
CA PRO A 29 -13.84 16.94 -2.07
C PRO A 29 -12.38 17.36 -1.81
N HIS A 30 -11.81 17.04 -0.66
CA HIS A 30 -10.39 17.28 -0.38
C HIS A 30 -9.46 16.19 -0.95
N ILE A 31 -10.03 15.14 -1.52
CA ILE A 31 -9.29 14.05 -2.16
C ILE A 31 -9.20 14.34 -3.65
N GLU A 32 -7.99 14.43 -4.18
CA GLU A 32 -7.79 14.49 -5.62
C GLU A 32 -8.18 13.15 -6.26
N VAL A 33 -9.14 13.17 -7.17
CA VAL A 33 -9.58 11.98 -7.89
C VAL A 33 -8.90 11.93 -9.25
N ARG A 34 -8.28 10.81 -9.56
CA ARG A 34 -7.74 10.51 -10.89
C ARG A 34 -8.41 9.27 -11.47
N PRO A 35 -8.66 9.23 -12.79
CA PRO A 35 -9.23 8.03 -13.41
C PRO A 35 -8.27 6.85 -13.28
N ALA A 36 -8.81 5.67 -13.03
CA ALA A 36 -8.01 4.46 -13.11
C ALA A 36 -7.51 4.28 -14.55
N MET A 37 -6.23 3.98 -14.67
CA MET A 37 -5.65 3.71 -15.98
C MET A 37 -5.97 2.27 -16.36
N HIS A 38 -7.05 2.11 -17.12
CA HIS A 38 -7.24 0.88 -17.87
C HIS A 38 -6.19 0.87 -18.98
N ASP A 39 -5.21 0.00 -18.89
CA ASP A 39 -4.51 -0.32 -20.11
C ASP A 39 -5.47 -1.16 -20.97
N ASN A 40 -5.38 -0.98 -22.29
CA ASN A 40 -6.18 -1.73 -23.25
C ASN A 40 -5.88 -3.25 -23.21
N GLU A 41 -5.07 -3.71 -22.28
CA GLU A 41 -4.56 -5.07 -22.13
C GLU A 41 -5.26 -5.85 -20.99
N GLY A 42 -6.29 -5.27 -20.36
CA GLY A 42 -7.16 -6.02 -19.45
C GLY A 42 -6.54 -6.42 -18.11
N LEU A 43 -5.65 -5.60 -17.58
CA LEU A 43 -5.16 -5.80 -16.22
C LEU A 43 -6.34 -5.75 -15.24
N SER A 44 -6.63 -6.87 -14.59
CA SER A 44 -7.73 -6.98 -13.65
C SER A 44 -7.31 -6.64 -12.23
N HIS A 45 -8.25 -5.99 -11.50
CA HIS A 45 -8.21 -5.83 -10.04
C HIS A 45 -6.89 -5.25 -9.49
N TRP A 46 -6.19 -6.01 -8.66
CA TRP A 46 -4.98 -5.59 -7.94
C TRP A 46 -3.78 -5.25 -8.85
N TRP A 47 -3.71 -5.80 -10.08
CA TRP A 47 -2.63 -5.50 -11.04
C TRP A 47 -2.61 -4.04 -11.47
N ASN A 48 -3.74 -3.34 -11.39
CA ASN A 48 -3.80 -1.90 -11.67
C ASN A 48 -2.88 -1.08 -10.75
N ARG A 49 -2.48 -1.62 -9.59
CA ARG A 49 -1.51 -0.98 -8.70
C ARG A 49 -0.16 -0.73 -9.39
N MET A 50 0.26 -1.61 -10.28
CA MET A 50 1.52 -1.41 -11.00
C MET A 50 1.53 -0.11 -11.83
N SER A 51 0.37 0.38 -12.25
CA SER A 51 0.25 1.65 -12.97
C SER A 51 0.68 2.88 -12.15
N LEU A 52 0.76 2.79 -10.82
CA LEU A 52 1.28 3.87 -9.97
C LEU A 52 2.73 4.24 -10.32
N PHE A 53 3.50 3.28 -10.83
CA PHE A 53 4.89 3.47 -11.24
C PHE A 53 5.04 3.95 -12.68
N LYS A 54 3.95 4.04 -13.45
CA LYS A 54 3.99 4.50 -14.83
C LYS A 54 4.31 5.98 -14.87
N LYS A 55 5.27 6.35 -15.72
CA LYS A 55 5.70 7.75 -15.91
C LYS A 55 4.50 8.66 -16.21
N GLY A 56 4.40 9.75 -15.47
CA GLY A 56 3.34 10.76 -15.63
C GLY A 56 2.03 10.46 -14.88
N VAL A 57 1.91 9.32 -14.19
CA VAL A 57 0.75 9.03 -13.31
C VAL A 57 0.87 9.75 -11.99
N LEU A 58 2.03 9.66 -11.36
CA LEU A 58 2.39 10.36 -10.13
C LEU A 58 3.72 11.11 -10.34
N SER A 59 4.10 11.95 -9.39
CA SER A 59 5.38 12.66 -9.37
C SER A 59 5.90 12.81 -7.94
N GLY A 60 7.22 12.85 -7.79
CA GLY A 60 7.88 13.04 -6.50
C GLY A 60 7.69 11.90 -5.51
N PRO A 61 7.93 12.16 -4.20
CA PRO A 61 7.74 11.19 -3.14
C PRO A 61 6.28 10.80 -2.98
N CYS A 62 6.01 9.50 -2.97
CA CYS A 62 4.67 8.92 -2.87
C CYS A 62 4.62 7.85 -1.79
N ILE A 63 3.47 7.73 -1.13
CA ILE A 63 3.15 6.65 -0.21
C ILE A 63 1.85 6.01 -0.69
N ASN A 64 1.90 4.74 -1.07
CA ASN A 64 0.71 3.94 -1.34
C ASN A 64 0.31 3.18 -0.08
N ILE A 65 -0.96 3.21 0.28
CA ILE A 65 -1.52 2.50 1.42
C ILE A 65 -2.79 1.78 0.97
N ASP A 66 -2.89 0.49 1.29
CA ASP A 66 -4.06 -0.32 0.95
C ASP A 66 -5.30 0.09 1.71
N LEU A 67 -6.45 -0.07 1.07
CA LEU A 67 -7.74 0.26 1.66
C LEU A 67 -8.12 -0.61 2.87
N ASP A 68 -7.48 -1.75 3.03
CA ASP A 68 -7.66 -2.67 4.16
C ASP A 68 -6.60 -2.52 5.26
N VAL A 69 -5.84 -1.44 5.21
CA VAL A 69 -4.95 -1.01 6.29
C VAL A 69 -5.66 -0.01 7.20
N VAL A 70 -5.59 -0.21 8.50
CA VAL A 70 -6.06 0.73 9.53
C VAL A 70 -4.86 1.39 10.17
N ILE A 71 -4.78 2.72 10.04
CA ILE A 71 -3.76 3.55 10.69
C ILE A 71 -4.30 3.93 12.07
N HIS A 72 -3.53 3.65 13.12
CA HIS A 72 -4.01 3.85 14.49
C HIS A 72 -3.06 4.62 15.40
N ASP A 73 -1.89 5.00 14.88
CA ASP A 73 -0.91 5.84 15.58
C ASP A 73 -0.22 6.81 14.63
N ASN A 74 0.62 7.72 15.17
CA ASN A 74 1.35 8.73 14.41
C ASN A 74 2.24 8.08 13.33
N ILE A 75 2.18 8.64 12.12
CA ILE A 75 2.92 8.18 10.95
C ILE A 75 3.92 9.21 10.40
N ASP A 76 4.26 10.24 11.15
CA ASP A 76 5.19 11.29 10.70
C ASP A 76 6.52 10.71 10.24
N GLU A 77 7.05 9.71 10.95
CA GLU A 77 8.28 9.01 10.56
C GLU A 77 8.23 8.45 9.13
N LEU A 78 7.04 8.09 8.62
CA LEU A 78 6.89 7.61 7.25
C LEU A 78 7.16 8.71 6.22
N PHE A 79 6.81 9.95 6.55
CA PHE A 79 7.06 11.13 5.70
C PHE A 79 8.52 11.56 5.75
N GLU A 80 9.21 11.34 6.87
CA GLU A 80 10.59 11.73 7.11
C GLU A 80 11.63 10.77 6.49
N LEU A 81 11.21 9.57 6.07
CA LEU A 81 12.08 8.65 5.33
C LEU A 81 12.56 9.29 4.02
N ASP A 82 13.76 8.90 3.59
CA ASP A 82 14.31 9.35 2.30
C ASP A 82 13.50 8.85 1.08
N ASP A 83 13.91 9.28 -0.10
CA ASP A 83 13.24 9.00 -1.38
C ASP A 83 13.57 7.63 -1.97
N GLU A 84 13.98 6.66 -1.14
CA GLU A 84 14.22 5.30 -1.58
C GLU A 84 12.93 4.48 -1.65
N PHE A 85 13.03 3.27 -2.17
CA PHE A 85 11.90 2.35 -2.28
C PHE A 85 11.78 1.53 -1.00
N TYR A 86 10.66 1.67 -0.30
CA TYR A 86 10.38 0.96 0.95
C TYR A 86 9.20 0.02 0.80
N MET A 87 9.34 -1.18 1.34
CA MET A 87 8.26 -2.16 1.46
C MET A 87 8.15 -2.68 2.90
N VAL A 88 7.03 -3.32 3.19
CA VAL A 88 6.84 -4.02 4.46
C VAL A 88 7.66 -5.32 4.44
N PRO A 89 8.41 -5.63 5.51
CA PRO A 89 9.24 -6.84 5.58
C PRO A 89 8.47 -8.12 5.29
N SER A 90 9.14 -9.09 4.66
CA SER A 90 8.61 -10.43 4.48
C SER A 90 8.40 -11.14 5.83
N GLY A 91 7.44 -12.06 5.89
CA GLY A 91 7.19 -12.83 7.10
C GLY A 91 6.21 -12.23 8.10
N ILE A 92 6.00 -10.89 8.14
CA ILE A 92 4.99 -10.27 9.01
C ILE A 92 3.60 -10.85 8.70
N PHE A 93 3.31 -11.10 7.44
CA PHE A 93 2.04 -11.62 6.98
C PHE A 93 2.09 -13.08 6.51
N GLY A 94 3.20 -13.77 6.78
CA GLY A 94 3.33 -15.22 6.62
C GLY A 94 3.66 -15.69 5.20
N ASN A 95 4.31 -14.86 4.39
CA ASN A 95 4.80 -15.20 3.06
C ASN A 95 6.30 -14.87 2.91
N ASP A 96 6.93 -15.38 1.85
CA ASP A 96 8.35 -15.16 1.54
C ASP A 96 8.61 -13.92 0.67
N SER A 97 7.56 -13.21 0.27
CA SER A 97 7.65 -11.94 -0.44
C SER A 97 7.57 -10.76 0.53
N TYR A 98 8.11 -9.62 0.14
CA TYR A 98 7.80 -8.35 0.81
C TYR A 98 6.32 -8.04 0.60
N ASN A 99 5.70 -7.38 1.59
CA ASN A 99 4.28 -7.05 1.45
C ASN A 99 4.12 -5.60 0.95
N ASP A 100 3.15 -5.38 0.09
CA ASP A 100 2.87 -4.13 -0.60
C ASP A 100 1.70 -3.32 -0.01
N CYS A 101 1.21 -3.70 1.19
CA CYS A 101 0.11 -2.98 1.83
C CYS A 101 0.44 -1.53 2.20
N VAL A 102 1.72 -1.24 2.41
CA VAL A 102 2.29 0.10 2.47
C VAL A 102 3.56 0.10 1.65
N VAL A 103 3.67 1.01 0.69
CA VAL A 103 4.87 1.19 -0.14
C VAL A 103 5.20 2.68 -0.19
N LYS A 104 6.44 3.04 0.13
CA LYS A 104 6.95 4.39 -0.14
C LYS A 104 7.91 4.32 -1.32
N PHE A 105 7.78 5.27 -2.24
CA PHE A 105 8.61 5.36 -3.43
C PHE A 105 8.66 6.80 -3.96
N ASN A 106 9.62 7.10 -4.80
CA ASN A 106 9.63 8.33 -5.58
C ASN A 106 9.21 8.00 -7.02
N ALA A 107 8.09 8.56 -7.48
CA ALA A 107 7.50 8.23 -8.78
C ALA A 107 8.42 8.59 -9.96
N ASP A 108 9.30 9.58 -9.79
CA ASP A 108 10.23 10.00 -10.85
C ASP A 108 11.47 9.11 -10.94
N LYS A 109 11.80 8.36 -9.87
CA LYS A 109 12.96 7.47 -9.79
C LYS A 109 12.60 6.00 -10.03
N HIS A 110 11.40 5.57 -9.65
CA HIS A 110 11.02 4.15 -9.59
C HIS A 110 10.10 3.71 -10.73
N ASN A 111 10.05 4.45 -11.84
CA ASN A 111 9.29 4.10 -13.02
C ASN A 111 9.77 2.80 -13.69
N PHE A 112 11.01 2.36 -13.44
CA PHE A 112 11.50 1.05 -13.87
C PHE A 112 10.61 -0.11 -13.42
N MET A 113 9.90 0.04 -12.29
CA MET A 113 8.94 -0.97 -11.82
C MET A 113 7.83 -1.23 -12.84
N TRP A 114 7.33 -0.17 -13.49
CA TRP A 114 6.35 -0.29 -14.56
C TRP A 114 6.97 -0.87 -15.84
N ASP A 115 8.15 -0.40 -16.20
CA ASP A 115 8.81 -0.82 -17.44
C ASP A 115 9.10 -2.32 -17.39
N GLU A 116 9.73 -2.81 -16.32
CA GLU A 116 9.98 -4.23 -16.07
C GLU A 116 8.70 -5.06 -15.98
N PHE A 117 7.67 -4.54 -15.29
CA PHE A 117 6.38 -5.22 -15.25
C PHE A 117 5.78 -5.35 -16.64
N SER A 118 5.82 -4.29 -17.44
CA SER A 118 5.23 -4.26 -18.79
C SER A 118 5.91 -5.23 -19.74
N GLU A 119 7.23 -5.33 -19.67
CA GLU A 119 8.04 -6.23 -20.50
C GLU A 119 7.88 -7.70 -20.08
N ASN A 120 7.68 -7.96 -18.79
CA ASN A 120 7.68 -9.30 -18.20
C ASN A 120 6.29 -9.78 -17.71
N ARG A 121 5.19 -9.18 -18.17
CA ARG A 121 3.81 -9.49 -17.70
C ARG A 121 3.48 -10.97 -17.71
N GLN A 122 3.83 -11.67 -18.77
CA GLN A 122 3.53 -13.10 -18.93
C GLN A 122 4.17 -13.95 -17.84
N LEU A 123 5.31 -13.52 -17.30
CA LEU A 123 6.03 -14.19 -16.22
C LEU A 123 5.56 -13.75 -14.83
N LEU A 124 5.18 -12.48 -14.68
CA LEU A 124 4.87 -11.87 -13.39
C LEU A 124 3.41 -12.09 -12.96
N ILE A 125 2.46 -12.00 -13.89
CA ILE A 125 1.03 -12.19 -13.57
C ILE A 125 0.72 -13.55 -12.92
N PRO A 126 1.33 -14.68 -13.33
CA PRO A 126 1.13 -15.96 -12.69
C PRO A 126 1.67 -16.07 -11.24
N LEU A 127 2.42 -15.08 -10.73
CA LEU A 127 3.04 -15.12 -9.40
C LEU A 127 2.06 -14.89 -8.23
N HIS A 128 0.76 -14.88 -8.46
CA HIS A 128 -0.27 -14.81 -7.42
C HIS A 128 -0.35 -13.53 -6.58
N GLY A 129 0.27 -12.42 -7.01
CA GLY A 129 0.12 -11.14 -6.31
C GLY A 129 1.12 -10.08 -6.76
N VAL A 130 0.74 -8.82 -6.54
CA VAL A 130 1.58 -7.66 -6.88
C VAL A 130 2.82 -7.61 -6.01
N ASP A 131 2.72 -8.02 -4.76
CA ASP A 131 3.82 -8.14 -3.80
C ASP A 131 4.92 -9.10 -4.29
N PHE A 132 4.54 -10.26 -4.84
CA PHE A 132 5.47 -11.19 -5.48
C PHE A 132 6.11 -10.61 -6.73
N ALA A 133 5.32 -9.91 -7.56
CA ALA A 133 5.85 -9.28 -8.76
C ALA A 133 6.83 -8.16 -8.42
N MET A 134 6.48 -7.26 -7.49
CA MET A 134 7.38 -6.20 -7.02
C MET A 134 8.67 -6.78 -6.44
N THR A 135 8.57 -7.79 -5.58
CA THR A 135 9.74 -8.50 -5.01
C THR A 135 10.62 -9.09 -6.11
N SER A 136 10.02 -9.69 -7.14
CA SER A 136 10.74 -10.30 -8.27
C SER A 136 11.44 -9.25 -9.12
N ILE A 137 10.79 -8.13 -9.41
CA ILE A 137 11.38 -7.02 -10.17
C ILE A 137 12.57 -6.43 -9.42
N LEU A 138 12.43 -6.15 -8.12
CA LEU A 138 13.53 -5.63 -7.29
C LEU A 138 14.75 -6.57 -7.31
N LYS A 139 14.52 -7.89 -7.23
CA LYS A 139 15.58 -8.90 -7.31
C LYS A 139 16.19 -8.96 -8.72
N LEU A 140 15.38 -8.93 -9.77
CA LEU A 140 15.83 -8.96 -11.16
C LEU A 140 16.72 -7.76 -11.49
N CYS A 141 16.28 -6.57 -11.10
CA CYS A 141 17.03 -5.32 -11.30
C CYS A 141 18.21 -5.16 -10.33
N LYS A 142 18.38 -6.07 -9.37
CA LYS A 142 19.36 -5.95 -8.27
C LYS A 142 19.25 -4.59 -7.55
N TYR A 143 18.01 -4.11 -7.42
CA TYR A 143 17.75 -2.82 -6.77
C TYR A 143 17.79 -2.98 -5.26
N GLU A 144 18.64 -2.17 -4.60
CA GLU A 144 18.72 -2.11 -3.15
C GLU A 144 17.57 -1.26 -2.62
N HIS A 145 16.51 -1.94 -2.20
CA HIS A 145 15.37 -1.30 -1.55
C HIS A 145 15.51 -1.35 -0.03
N LYS A 146 14.76 -0.53 0.65
CA LYS A 146 14.71 -0.47 2.11
C LYS A 146 13.44 -1.13 2.65
N LEU A 147 13.48 -1.47 3.93
CA LEU A 147 12.33 -2.05 4.61
C LEU A 147 11.87 -1.11 5.72
N PHE A 148 10.56 -1.01 5.89
CA PHE A 148 10.01 -0.38 7.08
C PHE A 148 10.36 -1.17 8.33
N SER A 149 10.27 -0.53 9.51
CA SER A 149 10.40 -1.24 10.78
C SER A 149 9.28 -2.27 10.92
N GLU A 150 9.62 -3.53 11.18
CA GLU A 150 8.63 -4.59 11.45
C GLU A 150 7.67 -4.21 12.56
N LYS A 151 8.14 -3.49 13.58
CA LYS A 151 7.35 -3.06 14.73
C LYS A 151 6.20 -2.11 14.36
N TRP A 152 6.20 -1.49 13.18
CA TRP A 152 5.11 -0.61 12.74
C TRP A 152 3.87 -1.38 12.32
N PHE A 153 4.00 -2.67 12.00
CA PHE A 153 2.94 -3.45 11.38
C PHE A 153 2.48 -4.60 12.26
N TRP A 154 1.21 -4.88 12.20
CA TRP A 154 0.62 -6.10 12.73
C TRP A 154 -0.60 -6.51 11.92
N ARG A 155 -0.94 -7.79 12.01
CA ARG A 155 -2.11 -8.33 11.33
C ARG A 155 -3.26 -8.45 12.31
N PHE A 156 -4.45 -8.01 11.88
CA PHE A 156 -5.65 -8.18 12.70
C PHE A 156 -5.89 -9.66 12.99
N GLY A 157 -6.15 -9.98 14.26
CA GLY A 157 -6.33 -11.36 14.74
C GLY A 157 -5.05 -12.03 15.27
N ILE A 158 -3.87 -11.50 14.99
CA ILE A 158 -2.59 -12.05 15.47
C ILE A 158 -2.09 -11.22 16.65
N LYS A 159 -2.36 -11.67 17.87
CA LYS A 159 -2.05 -10.90 19.09
C LYS A 159 -0.56 -10.78 19.35
N GLU A 160 0.21 -11.78 18.96
CA GLU A 160 1.66 -11.86 19.15
C GLU A 160 2.43 -10.78 18.37
N GLN A 161 1.83 -10.25 17.32
CA GLN A 161 2.40 -9.14 16.55
C GLN A 161 2.09 -7.76 17.13
N LYS A 162 1.23 -7.66 18.15
CA LYS A 162 0.93 -6.38 18.79
C LYS A 162 2.10 -5.86 19.58
N HIS A 163 2.52 -4.65 19.26
CA HIS A 163 3.58 -3.92 19.92
C HIS A 163 3.14 -2.46 20.15
N GLU A 164 3.69 -1.79 21.16
CA GLU A 164 3.39 -0.37 21.44
C GLU A 164 3.74 0.57 20.29
N SER A 165 4.75 0.19 19.49
CA SER A 165 5.19 0.96 18.30
C SER A 165 4.38 0.66 17.04
N ASN A 166 3.32 -0.16 17.08
CA ASN A 166 2.52 -0.42 15.91
C ASN A 166 1.78 0.84 15.44
N LYS A 167 1.86 1.11 14.15
CA LYS A 167 1.19 2.22 13.46
C LYS A 167 0.08 1.74 12.53
N PHE A 168 0.26 0.56 11.95
CA PHE A 168 -0.57 -0.01 10.91
C PHE A 168 -1.10 -1.39 11.29
N CYS A 169 -2.41 -1.56 11.14
CA CYS A 169 -3.07 -2.86 11.24
C CYS A 169 -3.60 -3.29 9.88
N HIS A 170 -3.11 -4.40 9.34
CA HIS A 170 -3.56 -4.92 8.06
C HIS A 170 -4.65 -5.98 8.26
N PHE A 171 -5.77 -5.80 7.55
CA PHE A 171 -6.91 -6.73 7.49
C PHE A 171 -6.78 -7.65 6.29
N MET A 172 -5.69 -8.37 6.22
CA MET A 172 -5.41 -9.30 5.14
C MET A 172 -6.40 -10.48 5.17
N LYS A 173 -7.10 -10.72 4.06
CA LYS A 173 -8.02 -11.86 3.95
C LYS A 173 -7.26 -13.14 3.65
N LEU A 174 -6.75 -13.79 4.69
CA LEU A 174 -6.22 -15.14 4.64
C LEU A 174 -6.99 -15.98 5.66
N ASN A 175 -7.51 -17.15 5.23
CA ASN A 175 -8.08 -18.15 6.13
C ASN A 175 -9.02 -17.57 7.19
N ASP A 176 -10.19 -17.04 6.78
CA ASP A 176 -11.25 -16.52 7.65
C ASP A 176 -10.95 -15.24 8.45
N THR A 177 -9.84 -14.55 8.18
CA THR A 177 -9.62 -13.23 8.78
C THR A 177 -10.62 -12.23 8.19
N PRO A 178 -11.48 -11.59 9.00
CA PRO A 178 -12.49 -10.68 8.49
C PRO A 178 -11.85 -9.39 7.96
N LYS A 179 -12.51 -8.74 6.99
CA LYS A 179 -12.22 -7.36 6.62
C LYS A 179 -12.79 -6.39 7.67
N GLN A 180 -12.22 -5.18 7.76
CA GLN A 180 -12.64 -4.19 8.74
C GLN A 180 -14.13 -3.85 8.69
N HIS A 181 -14.76 -3.89 7.52
CA HIS A 181 -16.19 -3.62 7.37
C HIS A 181 -17.09 -4.75 7.90
N GLU A 182 -16.56 -5.96 8.05
CA GLU A 182 -17.25 -7.14 8.59
C GLU A 182 -17.21 -7.17 10.12
N VAL A 183 -16.28 -6.42 10.73
CA VAL A 183 -16.09 -6.36 12.19
C VAL A 183 -16.26 -4.94 12.74
N ARG A 184 -17.21 -4.19 12.21
CA ARG A 184 -17.46 -2.79 12.61
C ARG A 184 -17.72 -2.60 14.10
N ASP A 185 -18.22 -3.64 14.77
CA ASP A 185 -18.51 -3.61 16.20
C ASP A 185 -17.29 -3.87 17.08
N ASN A 186 -16.16 -4.28 16.51
CA ASN A 186 -14.91 -4.41 17.25
C ASN A 186 -14.42 -3.04 17.73
N GLU A 187 -14.03 -2.93 19.01
CA GLU A 187 -13.63 -1.67 19.64
C GLU A 187 -12.44 -1.00 18.96
N PHE A 188 -11.45 -1.78 18.50
CA PHE A 188 -10.31 -1.25 17.73
C PHE A 188 -10.79 -0.63 16.40
N VAL A 189 -11.66 -1.33 15.67
CA VAL A 189 -12.20 -0.85 14.40
C VAL A 189 -13.06 0.39 14.60
N LYS A 190 -13.96 0.40 15.58
CA LYS A 190 -14.77 1.59 15.93
C LYS A 190 -13.90 2.80 16.23
N LYS A 191 -12.83 2.61 16.97
CA LYS A 191 -11.94 3.69 17.38
C LYS A 191 -11.12 4.25 16.24
N HIS A 192 -10.56 3.38 15.39
CA HIS A 192 -9.50 3.77 14.46
C HIS A 192 -9.96 3.84 13.00
N TRP A 193 -10.89 3.01 12.55
CA TRP A 193 -11.38 2.97 11.17
C TRP A 193 -12.55 3.93 10.93
N ARG A 194 -12.29 5.24 10.99
CA ARG A 194 -13.30 6.30 10.85
C ARG A 194 -12.74 7.52 10.10
#